data_1dc5b90d115749715cf61214e8013820
#
_entry.id   1dc5b90d115749715cf61214e8013820
#
_cell.length_a   1.000
_cell.length_b   1.000
_cell.length_c   1.000
_cell.angle_alpha   90.00
_cell.angle_beta   90.00
_cell.angle_gamma   90.00
#
_symmetry.space_group_name_H-M   'P 1'
#
loop_
_entity.id
_entity.type
_entity.pdbx_description
1 polymer ?
#
loop_
_entity_poly.entity_id
_entity_poly.type
_entity_poly.pdbx_seq_one_letter_code
_entity_poly.pdbx_strand_id
1 'polypeptide(L)'
;MTIKKIENGPRLLKATSSAVSPGSNRGKEPQMINDVQNTHAGEDQVDGSPGTSFDARTTMDNLTKTTEEIASFSQGNVDAIMKAGQVWAAGCQAISKTMAATTQAHLDQTMSTWKALTSVKSLREALDLRASLTRTSFETAFAETGKLADASMKLAEETMGPITDRILLAVEKFKHTAN
;
A
#
# COMPACT_ATOMS: atom_id res chain seq x y z
N MET A 1 19.19 47.61 -45.35
CA MET A 1 18.11 46.74 -44.88
C MET A 1 18.35 46.38 -43.44
N THR A 2 17.57 46.96 -42.57
CA THR A 2 17.76 46.99 -41.12
C THR A 2 17.09 45.77 -40.51
N ILE A 3 17.87 44.87 -39.89
CA ILE A 3 17.34 43.72 -39.19
C ILE A 3 16.95 44.11 -37.77
N LYS A 4 15.66 44.06 -37.48
CA LYS A 4 15.07 44.40 -36.21
C LYS A 4 15.27 43.24 -35.20
N LYS A 5 16.12 43.48 -34.21
CA LYS A 5 16.37 42.57 -33.07
C LYS A 5 15.12 42.50 -32.19
N ILE A 6 14.52 41.34 -32.12
CA ILE A 6 13.41 41.07 -31.18
C ILE A 6 14.01 40.49 -29.90
N GLU A 7 14.04 41.34 -28.90
CA GLU A 7 14.46 41.04 -27.56
C GLU A 7 13.23 40.52 -26.77
N ASN A 8 13.10 39.22 -26.61
CA ASN A 8 12.11 38.59 -25.73
C ASN A 8 12.79 38.24 -24.41
N GLY A 9 12.68 39.12 -23.44
CA GLY A 9 13.04 38.88 -22.06
C GLY A 9 12.08 37.88 -21.40
N PRO A 10 12.57 37.04 -20.46
CA PRO A 10 11.73 36.07 -19.79
C PRO A 10 10.74 36.76 -18.84
N ARG A 11 9.45 36.55 -19.06
CA ARG A 11 8.40 36.92 -18.11
C ARG A 11 8.52 36.06 -16.87
N LEU A 12 8.98 36.64 -15.79
CA LEU A 12 8.84 36.13 -14.44
C LEU A 12 7.35 35.98 -14.10
N LEU A 13 6.87 34.75 -14.13
CA LEU A 13 5.58 34.40 -13.54
C LEU A 13 5.72 34.51 -12.02
N LYS A 14 5.14 35.55 -11.48
CA LYS A 14 4.94 35.82 -10.07
C LYS A 14 4.09 34.69 -9.50
N ALA A 15 4.71 33.75 -8.77
CA ALA A 15 4.02 32.78 -7.96
C ALA A 15 3.29 33.51 -6.84
N THR A 16 1.98 33.61 -6.95
CA THR A 16 1.13 34.02 -5.84
C THR A 16 1.10 32.87 -4.83
N SER A 17 1.92 33.01 -3.80
CA SER A 17 1.84 32.21 -2.58
C SER A 17 0.51 32.50 -1.90
N SER A 18 -0.48 31.65 -2.12
CA SER A 18 -1.69 31.63 -1.31
C SER A 18 -1.34 30.96 0.02
N ALA A 19 -1.09 31.77 1.02
CA ALA A 19 -0.95 31.33 2.40
C ALA A 19 -2.29 30.75 2.87
N VAL A 20 -2.38 29.42 2.88
CA VAL A 20 -3.42 28.70 3.62
C VAL A 20 -3.06 28.80 5.10
N SER A 21 -3.77 29.63 5.82
CA SER A 21 -3.82 29.66 7.27
C SER A 21 -4.15 28.26 7.80
N PRO A 22 -3.35 27.71 8.73
CA PRO A 22 -3.80 26.52 9.48
C PRO A 22 -4.90 26.94 10.42
N GLY A 23 -6.14 26.64 10.05
CA GLY A 23 -7.28 26.72 10.94
C GLY A 23 -7.00 25.85 12.17
N SER A 24 -6.92 26.52 13.31
CA SER A 24 -6.88 25.93 14.65
C SER A 24 -8.16 25.09 14.86
N ASN A 25 -8.12 23.83 14.47
CA ASN A 25 -9.10 22.86 14.92
C ASN A 25 -8.61 22.28 16.26
N ARG A 26 -8.86 23.07 17.29
CA ARG A 26 -8.79 22.64 18.68
C ARG A 26 -9.99 21.73 18.93
N GLY A 27 -9.98 20.53 18.30
CA GLY A 27 -10.93 19.44 18.48
C GLY A 27 -10.37 18.46 19.49
N LYS A 28 -10.85 18.57 20.70
CA LYS A 28 -11.08 17.53 21.72
C LYS A 28 -10.18 16.29 21.60
N GLU A 29 -9.06 16.33 22.27
CA GLU A 29 -8.41 15.13 22.81
C GLU A 29 -9.45 14.33 23.60
N PRO A 30 -9.57 13.02 23.37
CA PRO A 30 -10.31 12.18 24.32
C PRO A 30 -9.49 12.08 25.59
N GLN A 31 -9.85 12.90 26.57
CA GLN A 31 -9.41 12.75 27.95
C GLN A 31 -10.08 11.50 28.51
N MET A 32 -9.50 10.35 28.28
CA MET A 32 -9.89 9.09 28.90
C MET A 32 -8.66 8.35 29.41
N ILE A 33 -7.86 8.90 30.27
CA ILE A 33 -6.88 8.15 31.08
C ILE A 33 -6.53 8.93 32.38
N ASN A 34 -7.46 9.61 33.04
CA ASN A 34 -7.14 10.21 34.34
C ASN A 34 -8.18 9.98 35.44
N ASP A 35 -9.12 9.03 35.25
CA ASP A 35 -10.12 8.76 36.30
C ASP A 35 -9.87 7.45 37.07
N VAL A 36 -8.65 6.92 37.12
CA VAL A 36 -8.33 5.71 37.89
C VAL A 36 -7.51 6.02 39.16
N GLN A 37 -7.39 7.28 39.56
CA GLN A 37 -6.65 7.62 40.79
C GLN A 37 -7.47 8.45 41.77
N ASN A 38 -8.71 8.11 42.04
CA ASN A 38 -9.34 8.59 43.26
C ASN A 38 -10.55 7.76 43.66
N THR A 39 -10.35 6.52 44.07
CA THR A 39 -11.26 5.85 44.97
C THR A 39 -10.58 5.76 46.32
N HIS A 40 -10.89 6.75 47.11
CA HIS A 40 -10.57 6.82 48.53
C HIS A 40 -11.09 5.58 49.25
N ALA A 41 -10.23 5.09 50.13
CA ALA A 41 -10.52 4.24 51.27
C ALA A 41 -11.87 4.54 51.90
N GLY A 42 -12.85 3.71 51.64
CA GLY A 42 -13.98 3.53 52.51
C GLY A 42 -13.71 2.26 53.31
N GLU A 43 -13.32 2.44 54.55
CA GLU A 43 -13.37 1.39 55.57
C GLU A 43 -14.82 1.01 55.79
N ASP A 44 -15.33 0.05 55.03
CA ASP A 44 -16.53 -0.68 55.40
C ASP A 44 -16.13 -2.09 55.83
N GLN A 45 -16.32 -2.31 57.13
CA GLN A 45 -16.29 -3.62 57.78
C GLN A 45 -17.18 -4.57 57.01
N VAL A 46 -16.59 -5.52 56.29
CA VAL A 46 -17.31 -6.64 55.74
C VAL A 46 -17.27 -7.77 56.71
N ASP A 47 -18.44 -7.96 57.30
CA ASP A 47 -18.89 -9.10 58.07
C ASP A 47 -18.50 -10.44 57.37
N GLY A 48 -17.99 -11.35 58.20
CA GLY A 48 -17.43 -12.62 57.74
C GLY A 48 -18.43 -13.51 57.00
N SER A 49 -18.22 -13.71 55.71
CA SER A 49 -18.77 -14.81 54.97
C SER A 49 -17.61 -15.72 54.47
N PRO A 50 -17.59 -16.99 54.87
CA PRO A 50 -16.52 -17.88 54.42
C PRO A 50 -16.84 -18.43 53.06
N GLY A 51 -16.11 -17.99 52.02
CA GLY A 51 -16.21 -18.73 50.77
C GLY A 51 -15.87 -18.09 49.46
N THR A 52 -15.03 -17.08 49.41
CA THR A 52 -14.28 -16.75 48.15
C THR A 52 -13.00 -16.07 48.57
N SER A 53 -11.97 -16.86 48.83
CA SER A 53 -10.60 -16.34 48.81
C SER A 53 -10.34 -15.87 47.37
N PHE A 54 -10.58 -14.58 47.15
CA PHE A 54 -10.16 -13.90 45.94
C PHE A 54 -8.64 -13.99 45.91
N ASP A 55 -8.13 -14.96 45.17
CA ASP A 55 -6.69 -15.18 45.05
C ASP A 55 -6.12 -14.06 44.18
N ALA A 56 -5.71 -12.99 44.87
CA ALA A 56 -5.12 -11.82 44.25
C ALA A 56 -3.90 -12.19 43.35
N ARG A 57 -3.20 -13.28 43.71
CA ARG A 57 -2.08 -13.77 42.90
C ARG A 57 -2.56 -14.34 41.56
N THR A 58 -3.58 -15.20 41.59
CA THR A 58 -4.14 -15.78 40.36
C THR A 58 -4.72 -14.70 39.44
N THR A 59 -5.33 -13.68 40.03
CA THR A 59 -5.86 -12.53 39.26
C THR A 59 -4.73 -11.70 38.64
N MET A 60 -3.66 -11.42 39.41
CA MET A 60 -2.49 -10.72 38.89
C MET A 60 -1.76 -11.52 37.79
N ASP A 61 -1.59 -12.82 37.96
CA ASP A 61 -0.98 -13.70 36.97
C ASP A 61 -1.81 -13.75 35.68
N ASN A 62 -3.12 -13.84 35.80
CA ASN A 62 -4.03 -13.81 34.65
C ASN A 62 -3.99 -12.44 33.94
N LEU A 63 -3.96 -11.34 34.67
CA LEU A 63 -3.85 -10.00 34.11
C LEU A 63 -2.52 -9.81 33.37
N THR A 64 -1.42 -10.28 33.95
CA THR A 64 -0.09 -10.23 33.32
C THR A 64 -0.07 -11.05 32.04
N LYS A 65 -0.57 -12.28 32.03
CA LYS A 65 -0.66 -13.12 30.83
C LYS A 65 -1.52 -12.46 29.76
N THR A 66 -2.67 -11.92 30.11
CA THR A 66 -3.54 -11.22 29.16
C THR A 66 -2.83 -10.01 28.55
N THR A 67 -2.08 -9.26 29.34
CA THR A 67 -1.32 -8.09 28.87
C THR A 67 -0.21 -8.52 27.90
N GLU A 68 0.55 -9.58 28.22
CA GLU A 68 1.57 -10.14 27.36
C GLU A 68 0.99 -10.67 26.05
N GLU A 69 -0.15 -11.33 26.10
CA GLU A 69 -0.84 -11.82 24.91
C GLU A 69 -1.33 -10.68 24.01
N ILE A 70 -1.87 -9.61 24.59
CA ILE A 70 -2.28 -8.41 23.83
C ILE A 70 -1.06 -7.74 23.20
N ALA A 71 0.03 -7.59 23.96
CA ALA A 71 1.27 -6.99 23.46
C ALA A 71 1.86 -7.80 22.29
N SER A 72 1.95 -9.13 22.45
CA SER A 72 2.46 -10.03 21.38
C SER A 72 1.55 -10.02 20.15
N PHE A 73 0.24 -9.95 20.34
CA PHE A 73 -0.71 -9.86 19.23
C PHE A 73 -0.57 -8.54 18.48
N SER A 74 -0.44 -7.42 19.20
CA SER A 74 -0.22 -6.09 18.60
C SER A 74 1.09 -6.05 17.81
N GLN A 75 2.17 -6.57 18.38
CA GLN A 75 3.47 -6.64 17.72
C GLN A 75 3.42 -7.45 16.42
N GLY A 76 2.75 -8.60 16.45
CA GLY A 76 2.57 -9.41 15.26
C GLY A 76 1.70 -8.74 14.18
N ASN A 77 0.77 -7.86 14.54
CA ASN A 77 0.00 -7.07 13.58
C ASN A 77 0.89 -6.03 12.88
N VAL A 78 1.77 -5.35 13.64
CA VAL A 78 2.76 -4.42 13.08
C VAL A 78 3.70 -5.14 12.13
N ASP A 79 4.21 -6.31 12.50
CA ASP A 79 5.08 -7.12 11.64
C ASP A 79 4.37 -7.55 10.34
N ALA A 80 3.10 -7.92 10.40
CA ALA A 80 2.32 -8.28 9.23
C ALA A 80 2.14 -7.10 8.26
N ILE A 81 1.86 -5.90 8.80
CA ILE A 81 1.72 -4.68 8.01
C ILE A 81 3.07 -4.30 7.37
N MET A 82 4.17 -4.41 8.13
CA MET A 82 5.51 -4.14 7.58
C MET A 82 5.88 -5.11 6.46
N LYS A 83 5.60 -6.41 6.64
CA LYS A 83 5.83 -7.43 5.60
C LYS A 83 4.97 -7.16 4.36
N ALA A 84 3.69 -6.87 4.53
CA ALA A 84 2.81 -6.51 3.43
C ALA A 84 3.32 -5.27 2.68
N GLY A 85 3.80 -4.25 3.39
CA GLY A 85 4.40 -3.06 2.81
C GLY A 85 5.68 -3.35 2.02
N GLN A 86 6.55 -4.23 2.52
CA GLN A 86 7.77 -4.65 1.82
C GLN A 86 7.44 -5.43 0.53
N VAL A 87 6.51 -6.37 0.60
CA VAL A 87 6.04 -7.15 -0.55
C VAL A 87 5.44 -6.22 -1.60
N TRP A 88 4.59 -5.28 -1.18
CA TRP A 88 3.99 -4.31 -2.07
C TRP A 88 5.04 -3.42 -2.76
N ALA A 89 6.01 -2.90 -2.01
CA ALA A 89 7.09 -2.09 -2.58
C ALA A 89 7.94 -2.86 -3.58
N ALA A 90 8.31 -4.12 -3.27
CA ALA A 90 9.05 -4.99 -4.17
C ALA A 90 8.24 -5.31 -5.44
N GLY A 91 6.94 -5.57 -5.31
CA GLY A 91 6.05 -5.82 -6.43
C GLY A 91 5.87 -4.61 -7.34
N CYS A 92 5.69 -3.42 -6.77
CA CYS A 92 5.65 -2.18 -7.54
C CYS A 92 6.96 -1.95 -8.31
N GLN A 93 8.11 -2.25 -7.69
CA GLN A 93 9.40 -2.16 -8.36
C GLN A 93 9.53 -3.17 -9.51
N ALA A 94 9.04 -4.40 -9.32
CA ALA A 94 9.05 -5.42 -10.37
C ALA A 94 8.15 -5.01 -11.55
N ILE A 95 6.94 -4.53 -11.28
CA ILE A 95 6.02 -4.01 -12.31
C ILE A 95 6.67 -2.85 -13.06
N SER A 96 7.29 -1.89 -12.36
CA SER A 96 7.98 -0.75 -12.98
C SER A 96 9.12 -1.19 -13.90
N LYS A 97 9.90 -2.19 -13.51
CA LYS A 97 10.96 -2.77 -14.36
C LYS A 97 10.38 -3.43 -15.61
N THR A 98 9.28 -4.16 -15.45
CA THR A 98 8.59 -4.78 -16.58
C THR A 98 8.08 -3.72 -17.56
N MET A 99 7.45 -2.66 -17.06
CA MET A 99 6.98 -1.54 -17.90
C MET A 99 8.13 -0.85 -18.65
N ALA A 100 9.27 -0.62 -17.98
CA ALA A 100 10.44 -0.04 -18.61
C ALA A 100 10.99 -0.94 -19.73
N ALA A 101 11.09 -2.24 -19.48
CA ALA A 101 11.53 -3.21 -20.50
C ALA A 101 10.56 -3.28 -21.69
N THR A 102 9.25 -3.28 -21.43
CA THR A 102 8.21 -3.22 -22.46
C THR A 102 8.34 -1.95 -23.31
N THR A 103 8.52 -0.78 -22.67
CA THR A 103 8.70 0.48 -23.38
C THR A 103 9.93 0.44 -24.28
N GLN A 104 11.03 -0.12 -23.79
CA GLN A 104 12.25 -0.27 -24.58
C GLN A 104 12.04 -1.20 -25.78
N ALA A 105 11.38 -2.34 -25.58
CA ALA A 105 11.03 -3.26 -26.66
C ALA A 105 10.13 -2.60 -27.73
N HIS A 106 9.19 -1.77 -27.34
CA HIS A 106 8.35 -1.00 -28.27
C HIS A 106 9.16 0.03 -29.07
N LEU A 107 10.13 0.70 -28.44
CA LEU A 107 11.03 1.62 -29.16
C LEU A 107 11.86 0.87 -30.21
N ASP A 108 12.44 -0.27 -29.85
CA ASP A 108 13.24 -1.10 -30.76
C ASP A 108 12.37 -1.63 -31.90
N GLN A 109 11.15 -2.06 -31.63
CA GLN A 109 10.20 -2.50 -32.64
C GLN A 109 9.79 -1.35 -33.56
N THR A 110 9.58 -0.14 -33.03
CA THR A 110 9.28 1.05 -33.84
C THR A 110 10.44 1.37 -34.79
N MET A 111 11.67 1.36 -34.28
CA MET A 111 12.86 1.59 -35.09
C MET A 111 13.03 0.55 -36.19
N SER A 112 12.83 -0.74 -35.90
CA SER A 112 12.90 -1.82 -36.91
C SER A 112 11.77 -1.71 -37.92
N THR A 113 10.56 -1.31 -37.50
CA THR A 113 9.43 -1.03 -38.40
C THR A 113 9.73 0.10 -39.36
N TRP A 114 10.31 1.21 -38.87
CA TRP A 114 10.75 2.32 -39.70
C TRP A 114 11.78 1.86 -40.77
N LYS A 115 12.76 1.07 -40.34
CA LYS A 115 13.78 0.52 -41.23
C LYS A 115 13.17 -0.40 -42.27
N ALA A 116 12.22 -1.26 -41.88
CA ALA A 116 11.51 -2.11 -42.82
C ALA A 116 10.67 -1.29 -43.81
N LEU A 117 9.96 -0.26 -43.34
CA LEU A 117 9.12 0.58 -44.17
C LEU A 117 9.92 1.38 -45.22
N THR A 118 11.13 1.83 -44.88
CA THR A 118 12.02 2.55 -45.80
C THR A 118 12.68 1.62 -46.83
N SER A 119 12.70 0.31 -46.61
CA SER A 119 13.26 -0.69 -47.54
C SER A 119 12.25 -1.26 -48.55
N VAL A 120 10.96 -0.99 -48.36
CA VAL A 120 9.87 -1.48 -49.22
C VAL A 120 9.96 -0.86 -50.61
N LYS A 121 9.94 -1.73 -51.64
CA LYS A 121 10.08 -1.34 -53.05
C LYS A 121 8.75 -1.39 -53.82
N SER A 122 7.70 -1.98 -53.24
CA SER A 122 6.42 -2.12 -53.92
C SER A 122 5.24 -1.82 -52.98
N LEU A 123 4.15 -1.31 -53.58
CA LEU A 123 2.91 -1.04 -52.82
C LEU A 123 2.33 -2.32 -52.17
N ARG A 124 2.43 -3.44 -52.83
CA ARG A 124 1.95 -4.72 -52.32
C ARG A 124 2.73 -5.15 -51.07
N GLU A 125 4.05 -5.05 -51.12
CA GLU A 125 4.92 -5.34 -49.97
C GLU A 125 4.65 -4.41 -48.79
N ALA A 126 4.34 -3.12 -49.03
CA ALA A 126 3.93 -2.17 -48.01
C ALA A 126 2.63 -2.57 -47.30
N LEU A 127 1.64 -3.06 -48.07
CA LEU A 127 0.38 -3.53 -47.54
C LEU A 127 0.54 -4.81 -46.71
N ASP A 128 1.32 -5.76 -47.19
CA ASP A 128 1.61 -7.02 -46.48
C ASP A 128 2.37 -6.73 -45.14
N LEU A 129 3.35 -5.84 -45.19
CA LEU A 129 4.11 -5.41 -44.04
C LEU A 129 3.16 -4.73 -43.00
N ARG A 130 2.30 -3.84 -43.47
CA ARG A 130 1.32 -3.17 -42.58
C ARG A 130 0.37 -4.17 -41.91
N ALA A 131 -0.12 -5.16 -42.64
CA ALA A 131 -1.01 -6.20 -42.12
C ALA A 131 -0.28 -7.05 -41.07
N SER A 132 0.96 -7.46 -41.31
CA SER A 132 1.76 -8.24 -40.35
C SER A 132 2.08 -7.43 -39.10
N LEU A 133 2.44 -6.15 -39.23
CA LEU A 133 2.71 -5.26 -38.10
C LEU A 133 1.48 -5.04 -37.21
N THR A 134 0.31 -4.86 -37.83
CA THR A 134 -0.94 -4.72 -37.10
C THR A 134 -1.22 -5.97 -36.25
N ARG A 135 -1.09 -7.16 -36.89
CA ARG A 135 -1.29 -8.42 -36.18
C ARG A 135 -0.32 -8.61 -35.04
N THR A 136 0.97 -8.40 -35.27
CA THR A 136 2.01 -8.51 -34.23
C THR A 136 1.78 -7.52 -33.09
N SER A 137 1.37 -6.28 -33.41
CA SER A 137 1.06 -5.28 -32.39
C SER A 137 -0.10 -5.70 -31.49
N PHE A 138 -1.16 -6.29 -32.06
CA PHE A 138 -2.27 -6.82 -31.26
C PHE A 138 -1.85 -8.00 -30.40
N GLU A 139 -1.11 -8.96 -30.96
CA GLU A 139 -0.62 -10.13 -30.21
C GLU A 139 0.29 -9.70 -29.06
N THR A 140 1.19 -8.76 -29.29
CA THR A 140 2.09 -8.21 -28.25
C THR A 140 1.31 -7.47 -27.17
N ALA A 141 0.40 -6.56 -27.54
CA ALA A 141 -0.39 -5.80 -26.59
C ALA A 141 -1.26 -6.70 -25.69
N PHE A 142 -1.83 -7.75 -26.28
CA PHE A 142 -2.63 -8.73 -25.54
C PHE A 142 -1.76 -9.53 -24.55
N ALA A 143 -0.60 -10.00 -25.00
CA ALA A 143 0.35 -10.73 -24.16
C ALA A 143 0.90 -9.87 -23.00
N GLU A 144 1.20 -8.60 -23.26
CA GLU A 144 1.69 -7.66 -22.26
C GLU A 144 0.62 -7.33 -21.21
N THR A 145 -0.62 -7.13 -21.66
CA THR A 145 -1.76 -6.92 -20.75
C THR A 145 -1.98 -8.12 -19.85
N GLY A 146 -1.87 -9.34 -20.40
CA GLY A 146 -1.94 -10.57 -19.61
C GLY A 146 -0.85 -10.65 -18.55
N LYS A 147 0.40 -10.41 -18.92
CA LYS A 147 1.53 -10.38 -17.96
C LYS A 147 1.35 -9.35 -16.84
N LEU A 148 0.85 -8.17 -17.18
CA LEU A 148 0.60 -7.13 -16.20
C LEU A 148 -0.55 -7.50 -15.25
N ALA A 149 -1.61 -8.11 -15.78
CA ALA A 149 -2.73 -8.60 -14.97
C ALA A 149 -2.26 -9.69 -14.00
N ASP A 150 -1.50 -10.67 -14.47
CA ASP A 150 -0.94 -11.74 -13.63
C ASP A 150 -0.02 -11.19 -12.54
N ALA A 151 0.86 -10.25 -12.89
CA ALA A 151 1.75 -9.60 -11.93
C ALA A 151 0.98 -8.82 -10.87
N SER A 152 -0.10 -8.15 -11.26
CA SER A 152 -0.97 -7.40 -10.34
C SER A 152 -1.75 -8.31 -9.41
N MET A 153 -2.30 -9.41 -9.91
CA MET A 153 -3.00 -10.41 -9.10
C MET A 153 -2.05 -11.07 -8.10
N LYS A 154 -0.88 -11.48 -8.56
CA LYS A 154 0.16 -12.07 -7.70
C LYS A 154 0.59 -11.10 -6.59
N LEU A 155 0.81 -9.83 -6.92
CA LEU A 155 1.13 -8.80 -5.95
C LEU A 155 0.02 -8.63 -4.90
N ALA A 156 -1.24 -8.62 -5.34
CA ALA A 156 -2.39 -8.52 -4.43
C ALA A 156 -2.46 -9.72 -3.49
N GLU A 157 -2.29 -10.94 -4.00
CA GLU A 157 -2.29 -12.17 -3.22
C GLU A 157 -1.14 -12.19 -2.18
N GLU A 158 0.08 -11.91 -2.62
CA GLU A 158 1.26 -11.86 -1.74
C GLU A 158 1.15 -10.78 -0.66
N THR A 159 0.56 -9.63 -0.98
CA THR A 159 0.35 -8.53 -0.03
C THR A 159 -0.75 -8.86 0.98
N MET A 160 -1.81 -9.55 0.55
CA MET A 160 -2.94 -9.92 1.41
C MET A 160 -2.62 -11.10 2.34
N GLY A 161 -1.70 -11.97 1.97
CA GLY A 161 -1.33 -13.16 2.75
C GLY A 161 -1.06 -12.85 4.23
N PRO A 162 -0.08 -11.99 4.57
CA PRO A 162 0.25 -11.69 5.96
C PRO A 162 -0.90 -11.06 6.75
N ILE A 163 -1.78 -10.33 6.06
CA ILE A 163 -2.95 -9.67 6.68
C ILE A 163 -4.04 -10.70 6.96
N THR A 164 -4.31 -11.60 6.02
CA THR A 164 -5.31 -12.66 6.14
C THR A 164 -4.97 -13.60 7.28
N ASP A 165 -3.70 -13.99 7.41
CA ASP A 165 -3.23 -14.85 8.51
C ASP A 165 -3.51 -14.20 9.88
N ARG A 166 -3.37 -12.88 9.99
CA ARG A 166 -3.66 -12.15 11.21
C ARG A 166 -5.15 -12.06 11.52
N ILE A 167 -5.98 -11.90 10.51
CA ILE A 167 -7.44 -11.91 10.66
C ILE A 167 -7.90 -13.28 11.18
N LEU A 168 -7.38 -14.36 10.63
CA LEU A 168 -7.70 -15.72 11.07
C LEU A 168 -7.30 -15.96 12.53
N LEU A 169 -6.10 -15.56 12.93
CA LEU A 169 -5.63 -15.65 14.32
C LEU A 169 -6.49 -14.80 15.27
N ALA A 170 -6.94 -13.62 14.83
CA ALA A 170 -7.84 -12.80 15.63
C ALA A 170 -9.18 -13.51 15.85
N VAL A 171 -9.78 -14.06 14.81
CA VAL A 171 -11.05 -14.79 14.88
C VAL A 171 -10.93 -16.02 15.79
N GLU A 172 -9.82 -16.75 15.73
CA GLU A 172 -9.56 -17.90 16.58
C GLU A 172 -9.45 -17.51 18.05
N LYS A 173 -8.70 -16.44 18.36
CA LYS A 173 -8.62 -15.91 19.73
C LYS A 173 -9.98 -15.48 20.28
N PHE A 174 -10.80 -14.80 19.48
CA PHE A 174 -12.15 -14.41 19.90
C PHE A 174 -13.05 -15.62 20.20
N LYS A 175 -12.95 -16.69 19.44
CA LYS A 175 -13.70 -17.93 19.71
C LYS A 175 -13.28 -18.59 21.02
N HIS A 176 -11.99 -18.59 21.34
CA HIS A 176 -11.48 -19.14 22.58
C HIS A 176 -11.89 -18.31 23.83
N THR A 177 -12.06 -16.99 23.67
CA THR A 177 -12.47 -16.12 24.78
C THR A 177 -13.97 -16.15 25.03
N ALA A 178 -14.77 -16.57 24.03
CA ALA A 178 -16.23 -16.62 24.11
C ALA A 178 -16.80 -17.96 24.63
N ASN A 179 -15.95 -18.97 24.90
CA ASN A 179 -16.30 -20.28 25.43
C ASN A 179 -15.78 -20.46 26.84
#